data_cd060be9a2e11fdb92a35ada319fe6fa
#
_entry.id   cd060be9a2e11fdb92a35ada319fe6fa
#
_cell.length_a   1.000
_cell.length_b   1.000
_cell.length_c   1.000
_cell.angle_alpha   90.00
_cell.angle_beta   90.00
_cell.angle_gamma   90.00
#
_symmetry.space_group_name_H-M   'P 1'
#
loop_
_entity.id
_entity.type
_entity.pdbx_description
1 polymer ?
#
loop_
_entity_poly.entity_id
_entity_poly.type
_entity_poly.pdbx_seq_one_letter_code
_entity_poly.pdbx_strand_id
1 'polypeptide(L)'
;MMNKYSRKQLAEYIVYSAFRSEEKRREAIYAVANYLIETGRTKEFDLLIYMVNRLLSEKGYYVGELTVTDKLDEDQKQAIIDCIKKVKSAKSVELREKIDKSIIGGYKLEIADELMDATISHKLLMLRKSI
;
A
#
# COMPACT_ATOMS: atom_id res chain seq x y z
N MET A 1 -21.78 -18.22 21.38
CA MET A 1 -21.85 -18.04 19.93
C MET A 1 -20.85 -16.99 19.49
N MET A 2 -19.91 -17.37 18.65
CA MET A 2 -18.90 -16.41 18.18
C MET A 2 -19.50 -15.48 17.13
N ASN A 3 -19.45 -14.19 17.39
CA ASN A 3 -19.84 -13.21 16.42
C ASN A 3 -18.84 -13.22 15.27
N LYS A 4 -19.35 -13.42 14.06
CA LYS A 4 -18.50 -13.35 12.89
C LYS A 4 -18.33 -11.91 12.46
N TYR A 5 -17.10 -11.46 12.44
CA TYR A 5 -16.78 -10.14 11.92
C TYR A 5 -16.59 -10.20 10.41
N SER A 6 -17.19 -9.25 9.71
CA SER A 6 -17.01 -9.14 8.26
C SER A 6 -15.61 -8.62 7.94
N ARG A 7 -15.15 -8.85 6.70
CA ARG A 7 -13.88 -8.30 6.24
C ARG A 7 -13.83 -6.78 6.43
N LYS A 8 -14.93 -6.11 6.13
CA LYS A 8 -15.03 -4.67 6.28
C LYS A 8 -14.81 -4.23 7.73
N GLN A 9 -15.45 -4.93 8.67
CA GLN A 9 -15.28 -4.64 10.10
C GLN A 9 -13.84 -4.85 10.55
N LEU A 10 -13.21 -5.93 10.10
CA LEU A 10 -11.83 -6.22 10.43
C LEU A 10 -10.88 -5.18 9.83
N ALA A 11 -11.14 -4.76 8.59
CA ALA A 11 -10.34 -3.73 7.93
C ALA A 11 -10.47 -2.38 8.66
N GLU A 12 -11.69 -2.01 9.03
CA GLU A 12 -11.94 -0.77 9.78
C GLU A 12 -11.24 -0.76 11.13
N TYR A 13 -11.20 -1.91 11.80
CA TYR A 13 -10.50 -2.04 13.07
C TYR A 13 -8.99 -1.81 12.90
N ILE A 14 -8.39 -2.39 11.87
CA ILE A 14 -6.97 -2.19 11.60
C ILE A 14 -6.68 -0.72 11.29
N VAL A 15 -7.49 -0.09 10.44
CA VAL A 15 -7.31 1.31 10.07
C VAL A 15 -7.45 2.22 11.29
N TYR A 16 -8.48 2.00 12.10
CA TYR A 16 -8.66 2.76 13.32
C TYR A 16 -7.44 2.67 14.23
N SER A 17 -6.92 1.46 14.41
CA SER A 17 -5.76 1.23 15.26
C SER A 17 -4.50 1.87 14.70
N ALA A 18 -4.35 1.87 13.36
CA ALA A 18 -3.20 2.46 12.69
C ALA A 18 -3.09 3.97 12.95
N PHE A 19 -4.23 4.66 13.09
CA PHE A 19 -4.23 6.09 13.37
C PHE A 19 -3.98 6.40 14.84
N ARG A 20 -4.00 5.40 15.71
CA ARG A 20 -3.73 5.61 17.14
C ARG A 20 -2.25 5.54 17.45
N SER A 21 -1.58 4.50 17.01
CA SER A 21 -0.14 4.35 17.16
C SER A 21 0.33 3.16 16.33
N GLU A 22 1.63 3.11 16.08
CA GLU A 22 2.23 1.99 15.37
C GLU A 22 2.11 0.69 16.16
N GLU A 23 2.24 0.77 17.48
CA GLU A 23 2.06 -0.36 18.37
C GLU A 23 0.64 -0.91 18.30
N LYS A 24 -0.35 -0.01 18.33
CA LYS A 24 -1.76 -0.41 18.22
C LYS A 24 -2.05 -1.02 16.87
N ARG A 25 -1.42 -0.53 15.81
CA ARG A 25 -1.54 -1.11 14.49
C ARG A 25 -1.05 -2.56 14.46
N ARG A 26 0.12 -2.81 15.05
CA ARG A 26 0.67 -4.16 15.11
C ARG A 26 -0.22 -5.11 15.89
N GLU A 27 -0.70 -4.66 17.06
CA GLU A 27 -1.61 -5.44 17.88
C GLU A 27 -2.87 -5.82 17.11
N ALA A 28 -3.43 -4.87 16.38
CA ALA A 28 -4.63 -5.09 15.59
C ALA A 28 -4.38 -6.10 14.47
N ILE A 29 -3.26 -5.98 13.77
CA ILE A 29 -2.91 -6.90 12.68
C ILE A 29 -2.75 -8.32 13.22
N TYR A 30 -2.06 -8.50 14.35
CA TYR A 30 -1.90 -9.81 14.97
C TYR A 30 -3.23 -10.38 15.43
N ALA A 31 -4.07 -9.55 16.05
CA ALA A 31 -5.38 -9.99 16.52
C ALA A 31 -6.26 -10.45 15.35
N VAL A 32 -6.26 -9.71 14.27
CA VAL A 32 -7.04 -10.06 13.08
C VAL A 32 -6.49 -11.31 12.42
N ALA A 33 -5.15 -11.44 12.32
CA ALA A 33 -4.53 -12.64 11.75
C ALA A 33 -4.91 -13.88 12.56
N ASN A 34 -4.83 -13.81 13.87
CA ASN A 34 -5.23 -14.92 14.74
C ASN A 34 -6.71 -15.25 14.59
N TYR A 35 -7.56 -14.25 14.49
CA TYR A 35 -8.99 -14.45 14.27
C TYR A 35 -9.25 -15.19 12.95
N LEU A 36 -8.57 -14.80 11.88
CA LEU A 36 -8.71 -15.47 10.59
C LEU A 36 -8.22 -16.92 10.65
N ILE A 37 -7.15 -17.18 11.38
CA ILE A 37 -6.65 -18.53 11.54
C ILE A 37 -7.67 -19.38 12.33
N GLU A 38 -8.15 -18.89 13.44
CA GLU A 38 -9.10 -19.61 14.30
C GLU A 38 -10.43 -19.89 13.62
N THR A 39 -10.85 -19.01 12.75
CA THR A 39 -12.14 -19.16 12.03
C THR A 39 -11.99 -19.83 10.68
N GLY A 40 -10.78 -20.26 10.30
CA GLY A 40 -10.53 -20.90 9.01
C GLY A 40 -10.64 -19.98 7.81
N ARG A 41 -10.41 -18.70 8.00
CA ARG A 41 -10.58 -17.67 6.97
C ARG A 41 -9.26 -17.10 6.47
N THR A 42 -8.19 -17.86 6.53
CA THR A 42 -6.85 -17.38 6.12
C THR A 42 -6.78 -16.95 4.65
N LYS A 43 -7.65 -17.51 3.81
CA LYS A 43 -7.70 -17.13 2.39
C LYS A 43 -8.19 -15.70 2.17
N GLU A 44 -8.83 -15.11 3.18
CA GLU A 44 -9.33 -13.73 3.09
C GLU A 44 -8.29 -12.68 3.43
N PHE A 45 -7.10 -13.11 3.86
CA PHE A 45 -6.08 -12.19 4.33
C PHE A 45 -5.67 -11.16 3.26
N ASP A 46 -5.42 -11.61 2.05
CA ASP A 46 -5.02 -10.72 0.96
C ASP A 46 -6.09 -9.69 0.62
N LEU A 47 -7.35 -10.14 0.57
CA LEU A 47 -8.47 -9.23 0.34
C LEU A 47 -8.63 -8.25 1.49
N LEU A 48 -8.37 -8.69 2.70
CA LEU A 48 -8.43 -7.83 3.88
C LEU A 48 -7.39 -6.71 3.79
N ILE A 49 -6.16 -7.03 3.45
CA ILE A 49 -5.09 -6.05 3.30
C ILE A 49 -5.43 -5.06 2.19
N TYR A 50 -5.97 -5.55 1.08
CA TYR A 50 -6.45 -4.71 -0.01
C TYR A 50 -7.50 -3.70 0.50
N MET A 51 -8.45 -4.15 1.30
CA MET A 51 -9.49 -3.27 1.86
C MET A 51 -8.90 -2.25 2.84
N VAL A 52 -7.91 -2.66 3.64
CA VAL A 52 -7.22 -1.75 4.55
C VAL A 52 -6.55 -0.62 3.76
N ASN A 53 -5.81 -0.97 2.72
CA ASN A 53 -5.12 0.01 1.89
C ASN A 53 -6.10 0.94 1.19
N ARG A 54 -7.23 0.42 0.75
CA ARG A 54 -8.28 1.23 0.13
C ARG A 54 -8.87 2.23 1.11
N LEU A 55 -9.18 1.79 2.33
CA LEU A 55 -9.70 2.69 3.37
C LEU A 55 -8.69 3.77 3.74
N LEU A 56 -7.41 3.41 3.82
CA LEU A 56 -6.35 4.37 4.07
C LEU A 56 -6.27 5.41 2.95
N SER A 57 -6.39 4.98 1.70
CA SER A 57 -6.34 5.88 0.55
C SER A 57 -7.48 6.89 0.56
N GLU A 58 -8.66 6.49 1.00
CA GLU A 58 -9.80 7.39 1.14
C GLU A 58 -9.52 8.52 2.15
N LYS A 59 -8.64 8.26 3.10
CA LYS A 59 -8.22 9.27 4.10
C LYS A 59 -6.96 10.03 3.69
N GLY A 60 -6.44 9.78 2.50
CA GLY A 60 -5.25 10.43 1.99
C GLY A 60 -3.93 9.74 2.34
N TYR A 61 -3.99 8.53 2.87
CA TYR A 61 -2.80 7.76 3.24
C TYR A 61 -2.62 6.61 2.26
N TYR A 62 -1.59 6.68 1.45
CA TYR A 62 -1.33 5.71 0.40
C TYR A 62 -0.15 4.83 0.74
N VAL A 63 -0.32 3.53 0.54
CA VAL A 63 0.76 2.56 0.63
C VAL A 63 0.91 1.96 -0.75
N GLY A 64 2.11 2.06 -1.31
CA GLY A 64 2.38 1.52 -2.64
C GLY A 64 3.54 0.55 -2.62
N GLU A 65 3.57 -0.33 -3.62
CA GLU A 65 4.69 -1.21 -3.88
C GLU A 65 5.30 -0.84 -5.22
N LEU A 66 6.57 -0.50 -5.19
CA LEU A 66 7.33 -0.13 -6.38
C LEU A 66 8.28 -1.27 -6.72
N THR A 67 8.05 -1.89 -7.88
CA THR A 67 8.91 -2.95 -8.38
C THR A 67 9.88 -2.37 -9.40
N VAL A 68 11.16 -2.56 -9.20
CA VAL A 68 12.22 -2.01 -10.04
C VAL A 68 13.23 -3.10 -10.39
N THR A 69 13.99 -2.88 -11.46
CA THR A 69 15.05 -3.81 -11.84
C THR A 69 16.29 -3.64 -10.98
N ASP A 70 16.60 -2.40 -10.59
CA ASP A 70 17.73 -2.07 -9.73
C ASP A 70 17.28 -1.12 -8.63
N LYS A 71 17.95 -1.19 -7.49
CA LYS A 71 17.63 -0.34 -6.36
C LYS A 71 17.72 1.14 -6.72
N LEU A 72 16.69 1.90 -6.39
CA LEU A 72 16.67 3.33 -6.60
C LEU A 72 17.45 4.05 -5.51
N ASP A 73 18.05 5.19 -5.86
CA ASP A 73 18.63 6.06 -4.83
C ASP A 73 17.52 6.82 -4.11
N GLU A 74 17.88 7.47 -3.02
CA GLU A 74 16.91 8.18 -2.18
C GLU A 74 16.25 9.34 -2.93
N ASP A 75 16.99 10.03 -3.79
CA ASP A 75 16.44 11.15 -4.55
C ASP A 75 15.40 10.69 -5.55
N GLN A 76 15.66 9.57 -6.23
CA GLN A 76 14.71 9.00 -7.18
C GLN A 76 13.45 8.53 -6.48
N LYS A 77 13.61 7.87 -5.35
CA LYS A 77 12.47 7.38 -4.56
C LYS A 77 11.63 8.54 -4.05
N GLN A 78 12.28 9.59 -3.55
CA GLN A 78 11.58 10.77 -3.04
C GLN A 78 10.84 11.50 -4.14
N ALA A 79 11.43 11.59 -5.33
CA ALA A 79 10.78 12.22 -6.48
C ALA A 79 9.49 11.49 -6.87
N ILE A 80 9.52 10.16 -6.81
CA ILE A 80 8.33 9.34 -7.09
C ILE A 80 7.27 9.57 -6.02
N ILE A 81 7.66 9.59 -4.76
CA ILE A 81 6.74 9.86 -3.65
C ILE A 81 6.09 11.24 -3.81
N ASP A 82 6.86 12.27 -4.11
CA ASP A 82 6.35 13.62 -4.29
C ASP A 82 5.39 13.72 -5.47
N CYS A 83 5.68 13.02 -6.54
CA CYS A 83 4.81 12.93 -7.71
C CYS A 83 3.46 12.31 -7.36
N ILE A 84 3.50 11.20 -6.62
CA ILE A 84 2.27 10.51 -6.19
C ILE A 84 1.45 11.41 -5.27
N LYS A 85 2.10 12.10 -4.34
CA LYS A 85 1.41 13.05 -3.45
C LYS A 85 0.67 14.12 -4.24
N LYS A 86 1.32 14.62 -5.28
CA LYS A 86 0.73 15.66 -6.12
C LYS A 86 -0.45 15.15 -6.93
N VAL A 87 -0.27 14.00 -7.59
CA VAL A 87 -1.29 13.41 -8.46
C VAL A 87 -2.52 12.96 -7.68
N LYS A 88 -2.31 12.36 -6.52
CA LYS A 88 -3.39 11.82 -5.69
C LYS A 88 -3.88 12.78 -4.61
N SER A 89 -3.26 13.95 -4.50
CA SER A 89 -3.52 14.89 -3.39
C SER A 89 -3.37 14.20 -2.04
N ALA A 90 -2.36 13.37 -1.91
CA ALA A 90 -2.17 12.53 -0.75
C ALA A 90 -1.55 13.29 0.41
N LYS A 91 -1.95 12.94 1.62
CA LYS A 91 -1.35 13.47 2.84
C LYS A 91 -0.04 12.75 3.15
N SER A 92 0.03 11.47 2.83
CA SER A 92 1.20 10.65 3.10
C SER A 92 1.27 9.52 2.07
N VAL A 93 2.48 9.21 1.64
CA VAL A 93 2.74 8.09 0.72
C VAL A 93 3.90 7.28 1.28
N GLU A 94 3.66 5.99 1.47
CA GLU A 94 4.70 5.04 1.86
C GLU A 94 4.92 4.09 0.70
N LEU A 95 6.15 4.01 0.21
CA LEU A 95 6.52 3.10 -0.88
C LEU A 95 7.40 1.97 -0.37
N ARG A 96 7.02 0.76 -0.69
CA ARG A 96 7.84 -0.42 -0.46
C ARG A 96 8.53 -0.76 -1.77
N GLU A 97 9.83 -0.87 -1.74
CA GLU A 97 10.62 -1.17 -2.92
C GLU A 97 10.85 -2.67 -3.03
N LYS A 98 10.57 -3.20 -4.21
CA LYS A 98 10.81 -4.61 -4.52
C LYS A 98 11.70 -4.68 -5.76
N ILE A 99 12.74 -5.49 -5.71
CA ILE A 99 13.64 -5.67 -6.84
C ILE A 99 13.26 -6.94 -7.59
N ASP A 100 13.00 -6.80 -8.88
CA ASP A 100 12.69 -7.93 -9.74
C ASP A 100 13.41 -7.76 -11.07
N LYS A 101 14.47 -8.52 -11.25
CA LYS A 101 15.32 -8.42 -12.46
C LYS A 101 14.67 -8.98 -13.70
N SER A 102 13.54 -9.67 -13.58
CA SER A 102 12.83 -10.21 -14.73
C SER A 102 12.03 -9.14 -15.48
N ILE A 103 11.84 -7.98 -14.88
CA ILE A 103 11.14 -6.87 -15.52
C ILE A 103 12.07 -6.24 -16.55
N ILE A 104 11.60 -6.18 -17.79
CA ILE A 104 12.36 -5.59 -18.88
C ILE A 104 12.06 -4.09 -18.92
N GLY A 105 13.00 -3.32 -18.39
CA GLY A 105 12.97 -1.85 -18.46
C GLY A 105 11.73 -1.18 -17.88
N GLY A 106 11.90 -0.44 -16.82
CA GLY A 106 10.83 0.37 -16.26
C GLY A 106 10.49 0.04 -14.83
N TYR A 107 9.41 0.63 -14.39
CA TYR A 107 8.90 0.49 -13.03
C TYR A 107 7.52 -0.11 -13.07
N LYS A 108 7.19 -0.85 -12.03
CA LYS A 108 5.84 -1.32 -11.81
C LYS A 108 5.40 -0.78 -10.46
N LEU A 109 4.38 0.07 -10.48
CA LEU A 109 3.90 0.73 -9.27
C LEU A 109 2.46 0.33 -9.00
N GLU A 110 2.23 -0.25 -7.84
CA GLU A 110 0.88 -0.57 -7.37
C GLU A 110 0.55 0.32 -6.19
N ILE A 111 -0.51 1.11 -6.31
CA ILE A 111 -0.99 1.99 -5.24
C ILE A 111 -2.47 1.73 -5.04
N ALA A 112 -2.84 1.40 -3.80
CA ALA A 112 -4.21 1.05 -3.44
C ALA A 112 -4.70 -0.09 -4.32
N ASP A 113 -5.63 0.18 -5.23
CA ASP A 113 -6.16 -0.82 -6.16
C ASP A 113 -5.76 -0.54 -7.61
N GLU A 114 -4.86 0.42 -7.82
CA GLU A 114 -4.44 0.81 -9.15
C GLU A 114 -3.04 0.28 -9.47
N LEU A 115 -2.94 -0.41 -10.60
CA LEU A 115 -1.67 -0.80 -11.15
C LEU A 115 -1.24 0.29 -12.13
N MET A 116 -0.16 0.98 -11.79
CA MET A 116 0.45 1.97 -12.67
C MET A 116 1.58 1.28 -13.43
N ASP A 117 1.36 1.04 -14.71
CA ASP A 117 2.32 0.36 -15.56
C ASP A 117 3.44 1.29 -16.02
N ALA A 118 4.30 0.79 -16.91
CA ALA A 118 5.45 1.51 -17.42
C ALA A 118 5.09 2.87 -18.04
N THR A 119 3.89 3.04 -18.57
CA THR A 119 3.45 4.29 -19.19
C THR A 119 3.33 5.41 -18.17
N ILE A 120 2.70 5.10 -17.03
CA ILE A 120 2.55 6.07 -15.95
C ILE A 120 3.90 6.31 -15.28
N SER A 121 4.71 5.27 -15.11
CA SER A 121 6.06 5.40 -14.62
C SER A 121 6.89 6.35 -15.50
N HIS A 122 6.70 6.25 -16.81
CA HIS A 122 7.37 7.15 -17.75
C HIS A 122 6.91 8.61 -17.54
N LYS A 123 5.62 8.84 -17.38
CA LYS A 123 5.08 10.17 -17.08
C LYS A 123 5.63 10.74 -15.79
N LEU A 124 5.76 9.90 -14.76
CA LEU A 124 6.36 10.30 -13.50
C LEU A 124 7.82 10.74 -13.67
N LEU A 125 8.57 9.99 -14.47
CA LEU A 125 9.95 10.35 -14.81
C LEU A 125 10.04 11.64 -15.58
N MET A 126 9.14 11.86 -16.53
CA MET A 126 9.09 13.10 -17.30
C MET A 126 8.77 14.31 -16.43
N LEU A 127 7.84 14.18 -15.50
CA LEU A 127 7.54 15.23 -14.54
C LEU A 127 8.75 15.57 -13.68
N ARG A 128 9.52 14.57 -13.30
CA ARG A 128 10.75 14.76 -12.54
C ARG A 128 11.79 15.57 -13.32
N LYS A 129 11.91 15.31 -14.63
CA LYS A 129 12.87 16.02 -15.47
C LYS A 129 12.47 17.47 -15.75
N SER A 130 11.19 17.79 -15.63
CA SER A 130 10.69 19.13 -15.90
C SER A 130 10.72 20.06 -14.69
N ILE A 131 11.13 19.56 -13.56
CA ILE A 131 11.23 20.36 -12.32
C ILE A 131 12.64 20.89 -12.14
#